data_cdf2b6ed22398b038ed64f964e2c9bd2
#
_entry.id   cdf2b6ed22398b038ed64f964e2c9bd2
#
_cell.length_a   1.000
_cell.length_b   1.000
_cell.length_c   1.000
_cell.angle_alpha   90.00
_cell.angle_beta   90.00
_cell.angle_gamma   90.00
#
_symmetry.space_group_name_H-M   'P 1'
#
loop_
_entity.id
_entity.type
_entity.pdbx_description
1 polymer ?
#
loop_
_entity_poly.entity_id
_entity_poly.type
_entity_poly.pdbx_seq_one_letter_code
_entity_poly.pdbx_strand_id
1 'polypeptide(L)'
;KRFPETVESVFYRIIKELINNTVKHARAKNIYISLDYSEPVIICHYRDDGIGFDLQRQFNPPMKGMGISNIKSRIHSLGGDYEILTSPGNGFQINLVLQTLTHYDHVK
;
A
#
# COMPACT_ATOMS: atom_id res chain seq x y z
N LYS A 1 16.41 -2.39 -13.27
CA LYS A 1 17.22 -1.97 -12.13
C LYS A 1 16.61 -2.42 -10.84
N ARG A 2 17.43 -2.96 -9.97
CA ARG A 2 16.92 -3.48 -8.70
C ARG A 2 16.93 -2.42 -7.62
N PHE A 3 15.92 -2.49 -6.77
CA PHE A 3 15.88 -1.71 -5.55
C PHE A 3 16.72 -2.40 -4.48
N PRO A 4 17.09 -1.68 -3.42
CA PRO A 4 17.69 -2.34 -2.26
C PRO A 4 16.83 -3.52 -1.82
N GLU A 5 17.46 -4.58 -1.41
CA GLU A 5 16.76 -5.81 -1.06
C GLU A 5 15.67 -5.59 -0.02
N THR A 6 15.96 -4.77 0.98
CA THR A 6 14.99 -4.47 2.03
C THR A 6 13.73 -3.81 1.43
N VAL A 7 13.94 -2.86 0.53
CA VAL A 7 12.82 -2.17 -0.10
C VAL A 7 12.01 -3.14 -0.96
N GLU A 8 12.69 -3.97 -1.74
CA GLU A 8 12.01 -4.95 -2.57
C GLU A 8 11.15 -5.89 -1.75
N SER A 9 11.72 -6.40 -0.67
CA SER A 9 11.04 -7.38 0.18
C SER A 9 9.81 -6.78 0.83
N VAL A 10 9.94 -5.59 1.39
CA VAL A 10 8.82 -4.94 2.07
C VAL A 10 7.77 -4.51 1.05
N PHE A 11 8.19 -3.98 -0.08
CA PHE A 11 7.27 -3.57 -1.13
C PHE A 11 6.45 -4.76 -1.62
N TYR A 12 7.10 -5.89 -1.83
CA TYR A 12 6.41 -7.11 -2.24
C TYR A 12 5.31 -7.48 -1.24
N ARG A 13 5.63 -7.39 0.06
CA ARG A 13 4.66 -7.72 1.09
C ARG A 13 3.50 -6.74 1.10
N ILE A 14 3.76 -5.47 0.86
CA ILE A 14 2.70 -4.48 0.78
C ILE A 14 1.74 -4.81 -0.35
N ILE A 15 2.29 -5.08 -1.53
CA ILE A 15 1.47 -5.39 -2.70
C ILE A 15 0.68 -6.67 -2.48
N LYS A 16 1.32 -7.68 -1.92
CA LYS A 16 0.65 -8.95 -1.65
C LYS A 16 -0.52 -8.77 -0.69
N GLU A 17 -0.32 -7.94 0.33
CA GLU A 17 -1.37 -7.67 1.30
C GLU A 17 -2.53 -6.92 0.65
N LEU A 18 -2.23 -5.96 -0.21
CA LEU A 18 -3.25 -5.20 -0.92
C LEU A 18 -4.08 -6.11 -1.83
N ILE A 19 -3.42 -6.98 -2.57
CA ILE A 19 -4.12 -7.91 -3.46
C ILE A 19 -4.99 -8.86 -2.64
N ASN A 20 -4.47 -9.36 -1.53
CA ASN A 20 -5.24 -10.22 -0.65
C ASN A 20 -6.51 -9.53 -0.16
N ASN A 21 -6.38 -8.26 0.22
CA ASN A 21 -7.53 -7.50 0.68
C ASN A 21 -8.58 -7.37 -0.42
N THR A 22 -8.14 -7.08 -1.62
CA THR A 22 -9.06 -6.97 -2.74
C THR A 22 -9.78 -8.29 -3.00
N VAL A 23 -9.01 -9.38 -3.05
CA VAL A 23 -9.58 -10.70 -3.35
C VAL A 23 -10.56 -11.13 -2.28
N LYS A 24 -10.23 -10.89 -1.02
CA LYS A 24 -11.05 -11.41 0.08
C LYS A 24 -12.22 -10.52 0.46
N HIS A 25 -12.09 -9.21 0.28
CA HIS A 25 -13.03 -8.29 0.90
C HIS A 25 -13.69 -7.30 -0.05
N ALA A 26 -13.12 -7.06 -1.22
CA ALA A 26 -13.56 -5.95 -2.03
C ALA A 26 -14.59 -6.31 -3.09
N ARG A 27 -14.71 -7.57 -3.43
CA ARG A 27 -15.60 -8.01 -4.52
C ARG A 27 -15.29 -7.26 -5.82
N ALA A 28 -14.04 -6.93 -6.03
CA ALA A 28 -13.63 -6.18 -7.20
C ALA A 28 -13.51 -7.09 -8.41
N LYS A 29 -13.73 -6.52 -9.59
CA LYS A 29 -13.49 -7.21 -10.84
C LYS A 29 -12.12 -6.92 -11.37
N ASN A 30 -11.56 -5.76 -11.02
CA ASN A 30 -10.30 -5.32 -11.56
C ASN A 30 -9.42 -4.71 -10.49
N ILE A 31 -8.11 -4.94 -10.64
CA ILE A 31 -7.08 -4.31 -9.84
C ILE A 31 -6.17 -3.57 -10.80
N TYR A 32 -5.84 -2.33 -10.45
CA TYR A 32 -4.96 -1.51 -11.27
C TYR A 32 -3.74 -1.13 -10.44
N ILE A 33 -2.57 -1.42 -10.95
CA ILE A 33 -1.32 -1.10 -10.27
C ILE A 33 -0.44 -0.33 -11.23
N SER A 34 0.04 0.81 -10.78
CA SER A 34 0.94 1.64 -11.56
C SER A 34 2.17 1.95 -10.73
N LEU A 35 3.33 1.79 -11.31
CA LEU A 35 4.60 2.06 -10.66
C LEU A 35 5.36 3.09 -11.45
N ASP A 36 5.85 4.10 -10.75
CA ASP A 36 6.73 5.08 -11.33
C ASP A 36 8.01 5.12 -10.50
N TYR A 37 9.09 4.70 -11.11
CA TYR A 37 10.38 4.67 -10.45
C TYR A 37 11.22 5.83 -10.93
N SER A 38 11.42 6.80 -10.06
CA SER A 38 12.31 7.93 -10.31
C SER A 38 13.23 8.01 -9.12
N GLU A 39 14.42 7.46 -9.25
CA GLU A 39 15.37 7.44 -8.16
C GLU A 39 15.53 8.83 -7.56
N PRO A 40 15.49 9.02 -6.25
CA PRO A 40 15.46 7.96 -5.22
C PRO A 40 14.07 7.60 -4.70
N VAL A 41 13.04 7.74 -5.51
CA VAL A 41 11.66 7.59 -5.06
C VAL A 41 10.94 6.59 -5.94
N ILE A 42 10.10 5.77 -5.31
CA ILE A 42 9.13 4.92 -6.01
C ILE A 42 7.76 5.43 -5.67
N ILE A 43 6.95 5.66 -6.68
CA ILE A 43 5.55 6.04 -6.48
C ILE A 43 4.71 4.89 -7.00
N CYS A 44 3.81 4.41 -6.15
CA CYS A 44 2.93 3.30 -6.50
C CYS A 44 1.49 3.72 -6.32
N HIS A 45 0.68 3.47 -7.33
CA HIS A 45 -0.75 3.67 -7.25
C HIS A 45 -1.41 2.31 -7.35
N TYR A 46 -2.19 1.95 -6.34
CA TYR A 46 -2.95 0.71 -6.32
C TYR A 46 -4.41 1.06 -6.19
N ARG A 47 -5.24 0.45 -7.03
CA ARG A 47 -6.67 0.72 -7.01
C ARG A 47 -7.44 -0.52 -7.36
N ASP A 48 -8.57 -0.74 -6.69
CA ASP A 48 -9.53 -1.75 -7.12
C ASP A 48 -10.89 -1.08 -7.35
N ASP A 49 -11.75 -1.76 -8.08
CA ASP A 49 -13.09 -1.27 -8.38
C ASP A 49 -14.14 -1.94 -7.51
N GLY A 50 -13.77 -2.33 -6.32
CA GLY A 50 -14.65 -3.05 -5.43
C GLY A 50 -15.56 -2.18 -4.61
N ILE A 51 -16.02 -2.74 -3.51
CA ILE A 51 -17.05 -2.09 -2.68
C ILE A 51 -16.53 -0.98 -1.79
N GLY A 52 -15.21 -0.91 -1.61
CA GLY A 52 -14.64 0.07 -0.70
C GLY A 52 -15.08 -0.12 0.74
N PHE A 53 -14.72 0.82 1.58
CA PHE A 53 -15.18 0.82 2.96
C PHE A 53 -15.07 2.22 3.54
N ASP A 54 -15.72 2.42 4.68
CA ASP A 54 -15.76 3.70 5.35
C ASP A 54 -14.59 3.81 6.32
N LEU A 55 -13.60 4.62 6.00
CA LEU A 55 -12.41 4.79 6.83
C LEU A 55 -12.70 5.47 8.16
N GLN A 56 -13.76 6.27 8.19
CA GLN A 56 -14.09 6.99 9.41
C GLN A 56 -14.81 6.12 10.42
N ARG A 57 -15.34 5.02 9.95
CA ARG A 57 -16.04 4.12 10.82
C ARG A 57 -15.03 3.39 11.70
N GLN A 58 -15.26 3.45 12.97
CA GLN A 58 -14.45 2.66 13.88
C GLN A 58 -14.92 1.23 13.78
N PHE A 59 -14.02 0.37 13.41
CA PHE A 59 -14.36 -1.03 13.26
C PHE A 59 -14.35 -1.69 14.63
N ASN A 60 -15.45 -2.28 14.97
CA ASN A 60 -15.58 -2.99 16.20
C ASN A 60 -16.24 -4.33 15.90
N PRO A 61 -15.48 -5.38 15.70
CA PRO A 61 -14.03 -5.40 15.88
C PRO A 61 -13.30 -4.57 14.84
N PRO A 62 -12.03 -4.23 15.11
CA PRO A 62 -11.22 -3.52 14.13
C PRO A 62 -11.09 -4.33 12.84
N MET A 63 -10.52 -3.72 11.81
CA MET A 63 -10.37 -4.32 10.48
C MET A 63 -9.36 -5.46 10.51
N LYS A 64 -9.63 -6.46 11.31
CA LYS A 64 -8.80 -7.63 11.38
C LYS A 64 -8.89 -8.40 10.08
N GLY A 65 -7.77 -8.92 9.65
CA GLY A 65 -7.71 -9.72 8.44
C GLY A 65 -7.54 -8.90 7.19
N MET A 66 -7.65 -7.58 7.26
CA MET A 66 -7.42 -6.72 6.10
C MET A 66 -5.99 -6.22 6.02
N GLY A 67 -5.20 -6.39 7.08
CA GLY A 67 -3.79 -6.06 7.02
C GLY A 67 -3.46 -4.60 6.85
N ILE A 68 -4.43 -3.71 7.02
CA ILE A 68 -4.20 -2.29 6.77
C ILE A 68 -3.15 -1.72 7.71
N SER A 69 -3.22 -2.09 9.00
CA SER A 69 -2.23 -1.59 9.95
C SER A 69 -0.83 -2.11 9.61
N ASN A 70 -0.74 -3.33 9.10
CA ASN A 70 0.53 -3.88 8.67
C ASN A 70 1.08 -3.14 7.47
N ILE A 71 0.20 -2.80 6.52
CA ILE A 71 0.60 -2.03 5.35
C ILE A 71 1.15 -0.67 5.78
N LYS A 72 0.44 0.02 6.68
CA LYS A 72 0.87 1.32 7.18
C LYS A 72 2.22 1.23 7.88
N SER A 73 2.38 0.21 8.73
CA SER A 73 3.66 -0.01 9.42
C SER A 73 4.81 -0.24 8.46
N ARG A 74 4.57 -1.05 7.44
CA ARG A 74 5.61 -1.35 6.47
C ARG A 74 6.03 -0.13 5.67
N ILE A 75 5.05 0.68 5.25
CA ILE A 75 5.36 1.92 4.54
C ILE A 75 6.18 2.83 5.44
N HIS A 76 5.75 2.96 6.69
CA HIS A 76 6.45 3.81 7.64
C HIS A 76 7.88 3.33 7.88
N SER A 77 8.09 2.03 7.96
CA SER A 77 9.42 1.48 8.21
C SER A 77 10.40 1.78 7.08
N LEU A 78 9.89 2.07 5.89
CA LEU A 78 10.72 2.43 4.75
C LEU A 78 10.85 3.95 4.60
N GLY A 79 10.37 4.71 5.57
CA GLY A 79 10.40 6.16 5.48
C GLY A 79 9.46 6.69 4.41
N GLY A 80 8.44 5.92 4.06
CA GLY A 80 7.52 6.31 3.01
C GLY A 80 6.28 7.00 3.54
N ASP A 81 5.44 7.36 2.60
CA ASP A 81 4.19 8.03 2.88
C ASP A 81 3.07 7.38 2.07
N TYR A 82 1.84 7.62 2.47
CA TYR A 82 0.71 7.05 1.75
C TYR A 82 -0.51 7.94 1.86
N GLU A 83 -1.43 7.72 0.94
CA GLU A 83 -2.75 8.33 0.96
C GLU A 83 -3.75 7.25 0.60
N ILE A 84 -4.77 7.06 1.43
CA ILE A 84 -5.81 6.07 1.17
C ILE A 84 -7.10 6.80 0.80
N LEU A 85 -7.69 6.39 -0.31
CA LEU A 85 -8.92 6.95 -0.82
C LEU A 85 -9.91 5.81 -1.00
N THR A 86 -10.93 5.80 -0.17
CA THR A 86 -11.97 4.80 -0.27
C THR A 86 -13.24 5.30 0.40
N SER A 87 -14.36 4.82 -0.09
CA SER A 87 -15.64 5.05 0.55
C SER A 87 -16.58 3.95 0.07
N PRO A 88 -17.67 3.70 0.79
CA PRO A 88 -18.58 2.63 0.38
C PRO A 88 -19.05 2.81 -1.05
N GLY A 89 -18.92 1.77 -1.85
CA GLY A 89 -19.34 1.76 -3.24
C GLY A 89 -18.34 2.34 -4.22
N ASN A 90 -17.20 2.87 -3.75
CA ASN A 90 -16.26 3.59 -4.60
C ASN A 90 -14.89 2.95 -4.71
N GLY A 91 -14.80 1.67 -4.37
CA GLY A 91 -13.54 0.97 -4.47
C GLY A 91 -12.55 1.39 -3.41
N PHE A 92 -11.32 0.95 -3.58
CA PHE A 92 -10.22 1.24 -2.67
C PHE A 92 -9.03 1.69 -3.49
N GLN A 93 -8.39 2.74 -3.04
CA GLN A 93 -7.17 3.22 -3.69
C GLN A 93 -6.16 3.59 -2.62
N ILE A 94 -4.92 3.24 -2.86
CA ILE A 94 -3.82 3.70 -2.04
C ILE A 94 -2.71 4.19 -2.95
N ASN A 95 -2.23 5.39 -2.66
CA ASN A 95 -1.10 5.96 -3.35
C ASN A 95 0.04 5.99 -2.35
N LEU A 96 1.16 5.40 -2.69
CA LEU A 96 2.26 5.36 -1.75
C LEU A 96 3.56 5.80 -2.41
N VAL A 97 4.42 6.38 -1.57
CA VAL A 97 5.71 6.87 -1.99
C VAL A 97 6.75 6.24 -1.09
N LEU A 98 7.73 5.57 -1.68
CA LEU A 98 8.78 4.92 -0.92
C LEU A 98 10.12 5.49 -1.32
N GLN A 99 11.03 5.53 -0.34
CA GLN A 99 12.40 5.97 -0.61
C GLN A 99 13.23 4.77 -1.01
N THR A 100 13.99 4.91 -2.09
CA THR A 100 14.91 3.83 -2.49
C THR A 100 16.22 3.90 -1.73
N LEU A 101 16.53 5.05 -1.14
CA LEU A 101 17.70 5.20 -0.30
C LEU A 101 17.27 5.11 1.14
N THR A 102 17.93 4.26 1.89
CA THR A 102 17.63 4.15 3.31
C THR A 102 18.31 5.31 4.04
N HIS A 103 17.88 5.54 5.27
CA HIS A 103 18.52 6.51 6.11
C HIS A 103 20.02 6.24 6.23
N TYR A 104 20.36 4.99 6.28
CA TYR A 104 21.73 4.56 6.39
C TYR A 104 22.57 5.02 5.21
N ASP A 105 22.00 5.03 4.03
CA ASP A 105 22.69 5.45 2.82
C ASP A 105 23.03 6.93 2.86
N HIS A 106 22.24 7.71 3.57
CA HIS A 106 22.48 9.15 3.67
C HIS A 106 23.68 9.49 4.55
N VAL A 107 24.09 8.56 5.36
CA VAL A 107 25.21 8.80 6.28
C VAL A 107 26.53 8.78 5.55
N LYS A 108 26.56 8.17 4.41
CA LYS A 108 27.77 8.15 3.62
C LYS A 108 28.14 9.54 3.11
#